data_e14c186f0925d976c3f25e1e7eb3b4dd
#
_entry.id   e14c186f0925d976c3f25e1e7eb3b4dd
#
_cell.length_a   1.000
_cell.length_b   1.000
_cell.length_c   1.000
_cell.angle_alpha   90.00
_cell.angle_beta   90.00
_cell.angle_gamma   90.00
#
_symmetry.space_group_name_H-M   'P 1'
#
loop_
_entity.id
_entity.type
_entity.pdbx_description
1 polymer ?
#
loop_
_entity_poly.entity_id
_entity_poly.type
_entity_poly.pdbx_seq_one_letter_code
_entity_poly.pdbx_strand_id
1 'polypeptide(L)'
;MVRKTKKAAAFFCALAVFVCAASCQKGNPKLPTKTLCIATASGAQVFVEAEIADKPETREKGFMFRKKIPDGTGMLFVFEEDKVLRFWMKNTPSPLSIAYIDYKGVIKDIFDMKPFDLSDVSATGYVRYALEVPQGWFARAGVKVGDKLELF
;
A
#
# COMPACT_ATOMS: atom_id res chain seq x y z
N MET A 1 -13.65 -39.79 77.87
CA MET A 1 -13.67 -40.46 76.56
C MET A 1 -13.98 -39.41 75.50
N VAL A 2 -12.97 -38.78 74.90
CA VAL A 2 -13.13 -37.61 74.04
C VAL A 2 -12.80 -38.02 72.58
N ARG A 3 -13.79 -38.00 71.70
CA ARG A 3 -13.65 -38.30 70.28
C ARG A 3 -13.17 -37.05 69.55
N LYS A 4 -11.96 -37.10 68.96
CA LYS A 4 -11.43 -36.09 68.07
C LYS A 4 -11.99 -36.31 66.66
N THR A 5 -12.78 -35.36 66.17
CA THR A 5 -13.23 -35.29 64.77
C THR A 5 -12.15 -34.57 63.93
N LYS A 6 -11.58 -35.28 62.94
CA LYS A 6 -10.67 -34.73 61.94
C LYS A 6 -11.48 -34.00 60.87
N LYS A 7 -11.24 -32.71 60.70
CA LYS A 7 -11.80 -31.91 59.58
C LYS A 7 -10.88 -32.13 58.38
N ALA A 8 -11.40 -32.69 57.32
CA ALA A 8 -10.75 -32.78 56.03
C ALA A 8 -10.89 -31.43 55.32
N ALA A 9 -9.78 -30.77 55.00
CA ALA A 9 -9.72 -29.57 54.18
C ALA A 9 -9.72 -30.01 52.70
N ALA A 10 -10.76 -29.70 51.99
CA ALA A 10 -10.83 -29.88 50.55
C ALA A 10 -10.07 -28.74 49.87
N PHE A 11 -8.94 -29.07 49.21
CA PHE A 11 -8.15 -28.15 48.42
C PHE A 11 -8.83 -28.03 47.01
N PHE A 12 -9.53 -26.93 46.78
CA PHE A 12 -10.12 -26.60 45.48
C PHE A 12 -9.00 -26.02 44.59
N CYS A 13 -8.43 -26.84 43.73
CA CYS A 13 -7.45 -26.41 42.73
C CYS A 13 -8.23 -25.75 41.58
N ALA A 14 -8.32 -24.41 41.58
CA ALA A 14 -8.91 -23.64 40.49
C ALA A 14 -7.91 -23.64 39.31
N LEU A 15 -8.17 -24.47 38.30
CA LEU A 15 -7.47 -24.51 37.05
C LEU A 15 -7.84 -23.26 36.20
N ALA A 16 -7.04 -22.21 36.30
CA ALA A 16 -7.21 -21.03 35.44
C ALA A 16 -6.80 -21.39 34.00
N VAL A 17 -7.81 -21.62 33.14
CA VAL A 17 -7.61 -21.78 31.70
C VAL A 17 -7.29 -20.40 31.13
N PHE A 18 -6.00 -20.15 30.88
CA PHE A 18 -5.54 -18.97 30.17
C PHE A 18 -5.84 -19.15 28.68
N VAL A 19 -7.02 -18.67 28.23
CA VAL A 19 -7.35 -18.61 26.81
C VAL A 19 -6.49 -17.51 26.20
N CYS A 20 -5.35 -17.92 25.62
CA CYS A 20 -4.53 -17.06 24.81
C CYS A 20 -5.31 -16.75 23.52
N ALA A 21 -6.05 -15.63 23.51
CA ALA A 21 -6.63 -15.09 22.28
C ALA A 21 -5.49 -14.71 21.36
N ALA A 22 -5.08 -15.63 20.48
CA ALA A 22 -4.20 -15.31 19.36
C ALA A 22 -4.93 -14.30 18.48
N SER A 23 -4.64 -13.02 18.68
CA SER A 23 -5.02 -11.95 17.75
C SER A 23 -4.33 -12.25 16.42
N CYS A 24 -5.00 -12.95 15.52
CA CYS A 24 -4.62 -13.03 14.13
C CYS A 24 -4.68 -11.62 13.55
N GLN A 25 -3.57 -10.88 13.63
CA GLN A 25 -3.36 -9.75 12.76
C GLN A 25 -3.38 -10.31 11.34
N LYS A 26 -4.50 -10.13 10.65
CA LYS A 26 -4.59 -10.40 9.21
C LYS A 26 -3.56 -9.48 8.55
N GLY A 27 -2.37 -10.00 8.29
CA GLY A 27 -1.36 -9.32 7.49
C GLY A 27 -2.01 -8.86 6.19
N ASN A 28 -1.57 -7.73 5.66
CA ASN A 28 -2.02 -7.28 4.36
C ASN A 28 -1.85 -8.44 3.37
N PRO A 29 -2.88 -8.84 2.61
CA PRO A 29 -2.69 -9.81 1.56
C PRO A 29 -1.59 -9.27 0.63
N LYS A 30 -0.57 -10.10 0.40
CA LYS A 30 0.54 -9.75 -0.49
C LYS A 30 -0.03 -9.66 -1.91
N LEU A 31 -0.01 -8.47 -2.50
CA LEU A 31 -0.45 -8.27 -3.87
C LEU A 31 0.55 -8.89 -4.86
N PRO A 32 0.10 -9.29 -6.06
CA PRO A 32 1.02 -9.63 -7.14
C PRO A 32 1.99 -8.50 -7.40
N THR A 33 3.27 -8.82 -7.60
CA THR A 33 4.32 -7.83 -7.87
C THR A 33 4.82 -8.02 -9.30
N LYS A 34 5.09 -6.92 -10.00
CA LYS A 34 5.71 -6.90 -11.33
C LYS A 34 6.84 -5.89 -11.38
N THR A 35 7.90 -6.22 -12.09
CA THR A 35 8.91 -5.25 -12.52
C THR A 35 8.32 -4.43 -13.66
N LEU A 36 8.13 -3.15 -13.44
CA LEU A 36 7.68 -2.20 -14.44
C LEU A 36 8.88 -1.50 -15.06
N CYS A 37 8.84 -1.26 -16.38
CA CYS A 37 9.82 -0.49 -17.12
C CYS A 37 9.24 0.86 -17.52
N ILE A 38 9.93 1.95 -17.23
CA ILE A 38 9.61 3.30 -17.68
C ILE A 38 10.69 3.73 -18.68
N ALA A 39 10.30 3.86 -19.95
CA ALA A 39 11.14 4.42 -20.99
C ALA A 39 11.13 5.95 -20.91
N THR A 40 12.28 6.56 -20.67
CA THR A 40 12.42 8.00 -20.60
C THR A 40 12.66 8.63 -21.97
N ALA A 41 12.32 9.91 -22.13
CA ALA A 41 12.59 10.66 -23.37
C ALA A 41 14.08 10.73 -23.71
N SER A 42 14.99 10.53 -22.74
CA SER A 42 16.43 10.44 -22.97
C SER A 42 16.89 9.08 -23.48
N GLY A 43 16.00 8.10 -23.62
CA GLY A 43 16.30 6.73 -24.03
C GLY A 43 16.75 5.81 -22.90
N ALA A 44 16.76 6.27 -21.64
CA ALA A 44 17.06 5.41 -20.50
C ALA A 44 15.83 4.57 -20.12
N GLN A 45 16.08 3.37 -19.61
CA GLN A 45 15.06 2.50 -19.00
C GLN A 45 15.20 2.54 -17.48
N VAL A 46 14.10 2.83 -16.80
CA VAL A 46 14.02 2.89 -15.35
C VAL A 46 13.08 1.80 -14.86
N PHE A 47 13.53 1.01 -13.90
CA PHE A 47 12.77 -0.12 -13.38
C PHE A 47 12.26 0.15 -11.97
N VAL A 48 11.02 -0.30 -11.69
CA VAL A 48 10.39 -0.24 -10.37
C VAL A 48 9.63 -1.54 -10.10
N GLU A 49 9.82 -2.12 -8.91
CA GLU A 49 9.06 -3.28 -8.45
C GLU A 49 7.72 -2.82 -7.87
N ALA A 50 6.64 -3.01 -8.61
CA ALA A 50 5.33 -2.52 -8.22
C ALA A 50 4.36 -3.64 -7.84
N GLU A 51 3.68 -3.47 -6.71
CA GLU A 51 2.49 -4.24 -6.38
C GLU A 51 1.35 -3.82 -7.32
N ILE A 52 0.51 -4.76 -7.74
CA ILE A 52 -0.60 -4.49 -8.67
C ILE A 52 -1.91 -4.42 -7.90
N ALA A 53 -2.53 -3.25 -7.90
CA ALA A 53 -3.85 -2.98 -7.32
C ALA A 53 -4.90 -2.84 -8.43
N ASP A 54 -5.49 -3.96 -8.84
CA ASP A 54 -6.45 -4.05 -9.95
C ASP A 54 -7.90 -4.29 -9.50
N LYS A 55 -8.13 -4.51 -8.19
CA LYS A 55 -9.46 -4.72 -7.61
C LYS A 55 -9.89 -3.51 -6.78
N PRO A 56 -11.20 -3.20 -6.68
CA PRO A 56 -11.68 -2.08 -5.88
C PRO A 56 -11.12 -2.05 -4.47
N GLU A 57 -11.10 -3.20 -3.75
CA GLU A 57 -10.64 -3.29 -2.36
C GLU A 57 -9.13 -3.03 -2.23
N THR A 58 -8.34 -3.47 -3.22
CA THR A 58 -6.89 -3.27 -3.24
C THR A 58 -6.55 -1.83 -3.59
N ARG A 59 -7.30 -1.22 -4.53
CA ARG A 59 -7.16 0.20 -4.88
C ARG A 59 -7.56 1.12 -3.72
N GLU A 60 -8.66 0.82 -3.01
CA GLU A 60 -9.07 1.60 -1.84
C GLU A 60 -8.04 1.55 -0.72
N LYS A 61 -7.45 0.39 -0.48
CA LYS A 61 -6.47 0.19 0.57
C LYS A 61 -5.13 0.84 0.26
N GLY A 62 -4.61 0.70 -0.95
CA GLY A 62 -3.31 1.24 -1.33
C GLY A 62 -2.21 0.98 -0.31
N PHE A 63 -1.43 2.00 0.01
CA PHE A 63 -0.37 1.99 1.02
C PHE A 63 -0.82 2.34 2.45
N MET A 64 -2.13 2.36 2.74
CA MET A 64 -2.62 2.62 4.09
C MET A 64 -1.92 1.73 5.13
N PHE A 65 -1.58 2.34 6.28
CA PHE A 65 -0.93 1.71 7.44
C PHE A 65 0.50 1.20 7.21
N ARG A 66 1.11 1.43 6.05
CA ARG A 66 2.50 1.07 5.79
C ARG A 66 3.43 2.20 6.22
N LYS A 67 4.23 1.94 7.25
CA LYS A 67 5.17 2.91 7.82
C LYS A 67 6.44 3.09 7.00
N LYS A 68 6.77 2.11 6.14
CA LYS A 68 7.97 2.12 5.31
C LYS A 68 7.67 1.46 3.97
N ILE A 69 8.06 2.13 2.90
CA ILE A 69 8.02 1.64 1.53
C ILE A 69 9.46 1.72 1.01
N PRO A 70 10.09 0.59 0.63
CA PRO A 70 11.47 0.59 0.16
C PRO A 70 11.64 1.44 -1.11
N ASP A 71 12.79 2.07 -1.25
CA ASP A 71 13.13 2.78 -2.50
C ASP A 71 13.20 1.79 -3.67
N GLY A 72 12.81 2.19 -4.86
CA GLY A 72 12.70 1.30 -6.03
C GLY A 72 11.48 0.38 -6.01
N THR A 73 10.57 0.52 -5.02
CA THR A 73 9.29 -0.20 -4.99
C THR A 73 8.12 0.77 -5.13
N GLY A 74 6.94 0.24 -5.53
CA GLY A 74 5.75 1.06 -5.70
C GLY A 74 4.47 0.24 -5.72
N MET A 75 3.37 0.92 -6.07
CA MET A 75 2.08 0.28 -6.33
C MET A 75 1.47 0.88 -7.59
N LEU A 76 1.15 0.00 -8.55
CA LEU A 76 0.43 0.36 -9.75
C LEU A 76 -1.06 0.09 -9.55
N PHE A 77 -1.85 1.14 -9.61
CA PHE A 77 -3.31 1.09 -9.62
C PHE A 77 -3.79 0.97 -11.05
N VAL A 78 -4.56 -0.07 -11.34
CA VAL A 78 -5.09 -0.37 -12.67
C VAL A 78 -6.59 -0.19 -12.67
N PHE A 79 -7.11 0.60 -13.61
CA PHE A 79 -8.54 0.83 -13.76
C PHE A 79 -9.03 0.29 -15.11
N GLU A 80 -10.30 -0.13 -15.16
CA GLU A 80 -10.92 -0.74 -16.34
C GLU A 80 -11.17 0.29 -17.45
N GLU A 81 -11.38 1.55 -17.09
CA GLU A 81 -11.70 2.64 -18.00
C GLU A 81 -10.93 3.92 -17.67
N ASP A 82 -10.85 4.83 -18.65
CA ASP A 82 -10.22 6.14 -18.46
C ASP A 82 -11.13 7.05 -17.66
N LYS A 83 -10.58 7.70 -16.62
CA LYS A 83 -11.28 8.68 -15.79
C LYS A 83 -10.32 9.66 -15.16
N VAL A 84 -10.84 10.77 -14.64
CA VAL A 84 -10.07 11.67 -13.79
C VAL A 84 -9.92 11.00 -12.43
N LEU A 85 -8.74 10.41 -12.20
CA LEU A 85 -8.42 9.74 -10.94
C LEU A 85 -8.15 10.76 -9.85
N ARG A 86 -8.52 10.39 -8.61
CA ARG A 86 -8.28 11.18 -7.40
C ARG A 86 -7.74 10.26 -6.32
N PHE A 87 -6.69 10.71 -5.64
CA PHE A 87 -6.04 10.00 -4.56
C PHE A 87 -5.90 10.92 -3.35
N TRP A 88 -5.84 10.33 -2.19
CA TRP A 88 -5.62 10.97 -0.90
C TRP A 88 -4.66 10.16 -0.04
N MET A 89 -4.17 10.74 1.04
CA MET A 89 -3.22 10.07 1.94
C MET A 89 -3.87 9.61 3.24
N LYS A 90 -5.18 9.29 3.22
CA LYS A 90 -5.88 8.77 4.40
C LYS A 90 -5.15 7.53 4.93
N ASN A 91 -4.87 7.51 6.24
CA ASN A 91 -4.19 6.42 6.93
C ASN A 91 -2.82 6.03 6.32
N THR A 92 -2.20 6.90 5.54
CA THR A 92 -0.92 6.64 4.87
C THR A 92 0.19 7.46 5.53
N PRO A 93 1.00 6.83 6.41
CA PRO A 93 2.03 7.53 7.18
C PRO A 93 3.32 7.80 6.40
N SER A 94 3.55 7.10 5.28
CA SER A 94 4.74 7.27 4.44
C SER A 94 4.50 8.36 3.40
N PRO A 95 5.43 9.33 3.21
CA PRO A 95 5.32 10.30 2.13
C PRO A 95 5.49 9.61 0.77
N LEU A 96 4.66 9.97 -0.21
CA LEU A 96 4.61 9.35 -1.53
C LEU A 96 4.72 10.40 -2.64
N SER A 97 5.13 9.95 -3.83
CA SER A 97 4.86 10.62 -5.09
C SER A 97 3.94 9.75 -5.94
N ILE A 98 3.03 10.37 -6.67
CA ILE A 98 2.11 9.69 -7.58
C ILE A 98 2.31 10.18 -9.01
N ALA A 99 2.37 9.24 -9.97
CA ALA A 99 2.29 9.53 -11.40
C ALA A 99 0.95 9.06 -11.95
N TYR A 100 0.26 9.94 -12.67
CA TYR A 100 -0.94 9.59 -13.43
C TYR A 100 -0.60 9.26 -14.87
N ILE A 101 -1.12 8.16 -15.38
CA ILE A 101 -0.67 7.55 -16.61
C ILE A 101 -1.89 7.23 -17.49
N ASP A 102 -1.85 7.64 -18.75
CA ASP A 102 -2.92 7.38 -19.70
C ASP A 102 -2.94 5.92 -20.19
N TYR A 103 -3.96 5.56 -20.99
CA TYR A 103 -4.12 4.20 -21.51
C TYR A 103 -2.99 3.77 -22.47
N LYS A 104 -2.19 4.70 -22.99
CA LYS A 104 -1.02 4.43 -23.84
C LYS A 104 0.28 4.26 -23.03
N GLY A 105 0.19 4.41 -21.71
CA GLY A 105 1.34 4.36 -20.80
C GLY A 105 2.06 5.69 -20.62
N VAL A 106 1.58 6.81 -21.20
CA VAL A 106 2.25 8.11 -21.09
C VAL A 106 1.94 8.74 -19.73
N ILE A 107 2.97 9.15 -19.00
CA ILE A 107 2.86 9.88 -17.74
C ILE A 107 2.34 11.28 -18.04
N LYS A 108 1.17 11.63 -17.48
CA LYS A 108 0.48 12.92 -17.67
C LYS A 108 0.78 13.90 -16.56
N ASP A 109 0.86 13.42 -15.33
CA ASP A 109 1.11 14.24 -14.15
C ASP A 109 2.02 13.48 -13.18
N ILE A 110 2.80 14.23 -12.37
CA ILE A 110 3.54 13.73 -11.22
C ILE A 110 3.32 14.72 -10.07
N PHE A 111 2.88 14.22 -8.91
CA PHE A 111 2.67 15.03 -7.71
C PHE A 111 3.31 14.37 -6.48
N ASP A 112 3.75 15.19 -5.53
CA ASP A 112 4.13 14.74 -4.19
C ASP A 112 2.92 14.80 -3.27
N MET A 113 2.78 13.80 -2.40
CA MET A 113 1.67 13.65 -1.47
C MET A 113 2.17 13.62 -0.03
N LYS A 114 1.54 14.43 0.83
CA LYS A 114 1.92 14.53 2.25
C LYS A 114 1.23 13.45 3.08
N PRO A 115 1.94 12.83 4.05
CA PRO A 115 1.32 11.86 4.94
C PRO A 115 0.04 12.41 5.59
N PHE A 116 -0.99 11.55 5.66
CA PHE A 116 -2.28 11.81 6.31
C PHE A 116 -3.10 12.97 5.72
N ASP A 117 -2.70 13.55 4.59
CA ASP A 117 -3.48 14.60 3.91
C ASP A 117 -4.76 13.97 3.32
N LEU A 118 -5.90 14.59 3.62
CA LEU A 118 -7.21 14.17 3.14
C LEU A 118 -7.66 14.94 1.90
N SER A 119 -6.86 15.89 1.43
CA SER A 119 -7.12 16.61 0.20
C SER A 119 -6.93 15.71 -1.00
N ASP A 120 -7.80 15.87 -2.00
CA ASP A 120 -7.68 15.14 -3.25
C ASP A 120 -6.48 15.63 -4.06
N VAL A 121 -5.58 14.72 -4.41
CA VAL A 121 -4.60 14.91 -5.48
C VAL A 121 -5.19 14.32 -6.75
N SER A 122 -5.54 15.17 -7.70
CA SER A 122 -6.30 14.80 -8.89
C SER A 122 -5.44 14.82 -10.14
N ALA A 123 -5.67 13.85 -11.05
CA ALA A 123 -5.15 13.92 -12.42
C ALA A 123 -5.72 15.14 -13.14
N THR A 124 -4.93 15.76 -14.01
CA THR A 124 -5.36 16.92 -14.82
C THR A 124 -6.24 16.52 -16.02
N GLY A 125 -6.34 15.24 -16.32
CA GLY A 125 -7.13 14.70 -17.42
C GLY A 125 -7.50 13.24 -17.21
N TYR A 126 -8.02 12.62 -18.28
CA TYR A 126 -8.40 11.20 -18.28
C TYR A 126 -7.16 10.32 -18.30
N VAL A 127 -7.09 9.38 -17.34
CA VAL A 127 -5.99 8.44 -17.17
C VAL A 127 -6.52 7.04 -16.81
N ARG A 128 -5.72 6.01 -17.08
CA ARG A 128 -6.06 4.61 -16.84
C ARG A 128 -5.32 4.03 -15.64
N TYR A 129 -4.14 4.57 -15.33
CA TYR A 129 -3.26 4.04 -14.30
C TYR A 129 -2.79 5.16 -13.38
N ALA A 130 -2.41 4.76 -12.15
CA ALA A 130 -1.65 5.60 -11.24
C ALA A 130 -0.50 4.77 -10.66
N LEU A 131 0.69 5.33 -10.54
CA LEU A 131 1.85 4.69 -9.93
C LEU A 131 2.27 5.50 -8.71
N GLU A 132 2.12 4.90 -7.51
CA GLU A 132 2.64 5.46 -6.27
C GLU A 132 4.01 4.86 -5.94
N VAL A 133 4.95 5.72 -5.52
CA VAL A 133 6.31 5.37 -5.12
C VAL A 133 6.73 6.22 -3.92
N PRO A 134 7.82 5.89 -3.20
CA PRO A 134 8.37 6.77 -2.16
C PRO A 134 8.61 8.19 -2.69
N GLN A 135 8.30 9.19 -1.88
CA GLN A 135 8.36 10.61 -2.29
C GLN A 135 9.72 10.98 -2.91
N GLY A 136 9.66 11.70 -4.03
CA GLY A 136 10.82 12.15 -4.78
C GLY A 136 11.51 11.07 -5.63
N TRP A 137 11.01 9.82 -5.65
CA TRP A 137 11.63 8.74 -6.41
C TRP A 137 11.69 9.07 -7.92
N PHE A 138 10.62 9.59 -8.51
CA PHE A 138 10.60 9.94 -9.94
C PHE A 138 11.74 10.91 -10.31
N ALA A 139 11.93 11.95 -9.50
CA ALA A 139 13.00 12.92 -9.73
C ALA A 139 14.39 12.29 -9.62
N ARG A 140 14.63 11.45 -8.59
CA ARG A 140 15.91 10.75 -8.41
C ARG A 140 16.19 9.76 -9.53
N ALA A 141 15.14 9.10 -10.04
CA ALA A 141 15.24 8.16 -11.17
C ALA A 141 15.29 8.84 -12.54
N GLY A 142 15.14 10.17 -12.60
CA GLY A 142 15.13 10.93 -13.85
C GLY A 142 13.85 10.81 -14.67
N VAL A 143 12.77 10.29 -14.05
CA VAL A 143 11.45 10.11 -14.68
C VAL A 143 10.66 11.41 -14.64
N LYS A 144 10.02 11.76 -15.76
CA LYS A 144 9.29 13.01 -15.96
C LYS A 144 7.94 12.80 -16.62
N VAL A 145 7.10 13.82 -16.59
CA VAL A 145 5.90 13.90 -17.43
C VAL A 145 6.32 13.78 -18.90
N GLY A 146 5.57 12.96 -19.65
CA GLY A 146 5.85 12.61 -21.03
C GLY A 146 6.62 11.30 -21.21
N ASP A 147 7.30 10.78 -20.17
CA ASP A 147 7.91 9.45 -20.21
C ASP A 147 6.84 8.36 -20.26
N LYS A 148 7.23 7.16 -20.65
CA LYS A 148 6.28 6.10 -20.95
C LYS A 148 6.51 4.86 -20.12
N LEU A 149 5.49 4.47 -19.34
CA LEU A 149 5.39 3.14 -18.75
C LEU A 149 5.14 2.12 -19.86
N GLU A 150 6.01 1.11 -19.99
CA GLU A 150 5.78 -0.02 -20.86
C GLU A 150 4.68 -0.90 -20.25
N LEU A 151 3.53 -0.91 -20.92
CA LEU A 151 2.38 -1.73 -20.52
C LEU A 151 2.60 -3.19 -20.95
N PHE A 152 2.08 -4.11 -20.20
CA PHE A 152 2.26 -5.57 -20.34
C PHE A 152 1.78 -6.12 -21.67
#